data_791b1c92d73f7cc019255411be99450e
#
_entry.id   791b1c92d73f7cc019255411be99450e
#
_cell.length_a   1.000
_cell.length_b   1.000
_cell.length_c   1.000
_cell.angle_alpha   90.00
_cell.angle_beta   90.00
_cell.angle_gamma   90.00
#
_symmetry.space_group_name_H-M   'P 1'
#
loop_
_entity.id
_entity.type
_entity.pdbx_description
1 polymer ?
#
loop_
_entity_poly.entity_id
_entity_poly.type
_entity_poly.pdbx_seq_one_letter_code
_entity_poly.pdbx_strand_id
1 'polypeptide(L)'
;MYKKNFPHKRFKITIDFLRKHISPKESILDLGVANPLSKLMKSNGYKVQNTLGEDLDTNLETIINTKTEVVTAFQIFEHLFNPYQVLKEIKAKKLVCSVPLRLWFSSAYRNKNDIRDIHFHEFESWQFKLLLKKTGWKIIDEKKFTNPVKKIGFRPILRFFTKRYIIVYAEKEGK
;
A
#
# COMPACT_ATOMS: atom_id res chain seq x y z
N MET A 1 -9.44 -14.51 -2.24
CA MET A 1 -9.24 -13.31 -3.07
C MET A 1 -8.29 -13.48 -4.27
N TYR A 2 -7.27 -14.29 -4.24
CA TYR A 2 -6.25 -14.38 -5.31
C TYR A 2 -6.35 -15.60 -6.24
N LYS A 3 -7.43 -16.40 -6.22
CA LYS A 3 -7.49 -17.72 -6.89
C LYS A 3 -7.51 -17.73 -8.43
N LYS A 4 -7.82 -16.61 -9.14
CA LYS A 4 -7.89 -16.59 -10.63
C LYS A 4 -7.20 -15.43 -11.34
N ASN A 5 -6.81 -14.34 -10.65
CA ASN A 5 -6.17 -13.18 -11.28
C ASN A 5 -5.04 -12.65 -10.39
N PHE A 6 -3.95 -13.39 -10.35
CA PHE A 6 -2.75 -12.96 -9.64
C PHE A 6 -2.22 -11.65 -10.26
N PRO A 7 -2.05 -10.56 -9.50
CA PRO A 7 -1.68 -9.25 -10.05
C PRO A 7 -0.17 -9.17 -10.34
N HIS A 8 0.34 -10.08 -11.18
CA HIS A 8 1.77 -10.24 -11.46
C HIS A 8 2.48 -8.92 -11.80
N LYS A 9 1.89 -8.07 -12.63
CA LYS A 9 2.50 -6.79 -13.00
C LYS A 9 2.61 -5.85 -11.80
N ARG A 10 1.57 -5.76 -10.95
CA ARG A 10 1.61 -4.94 -9.73
C ARG A 10 2.69 -5.44 -8.77
N PHE A 11 2.76 -6.76 -8.55
CA PHE A 11 3.74 -7.36 -7.67
C PHE A 11 5.18 -7.15 -8.18
N LYS A 12 5.39 -7.34 -9.50
CA LYS A 12 6.70 -7.04 -10.11
C LYS A 12 7.10 -5.58 -9.88
N ILE A 13 6.21 -4.63 -10.17
CA ILE A 13 6.47 -3.19 -9.95
C ILE A 13 6.79 -2.92 -8.48
N THR A 14 6.05 -3.53 -7.55
CA THR A 14 6.27 -3.35 -6.10
C THR A 14 7.65 -3.89 -5.69
N ILE A 15 8.03 -5.08 -6.13
CA ILE A 15 9.34 -5.66 -5.82
C ILE A 15 10.48 -4.84 -6.44
N ASP A 16 10.34 -4.41 -7.70
CA ASP A 16 11.35 -3.57 -8.36
C ASP A 16 11.50 -2.22 -7.63
N PHE A 17 10.39 -1.65 -7.12
CA PHE A 17 10.42 -0.42 -6.35
C PHE A 17 11.05 -0.63 -4.96
N LEU A 18 10.74 -1.73 -4.28
CA LEU A 18 11.39 -2.10 -3.01
C LEU A 18 12.91 -2.25 -3.18
N ARG A 19 13.35 -2.97 -4.20
CA ARG A 19 14.80 -3.18 -4.48
C ARG A 19 15.57 -1.88 -4.65
N LYS A 20 14.92 -0.84 -5.18
CA LYS A 20 15.53 0.47 -5.37
C LYS A 20 15.82 1.20 -4.05
N HIS A 21 14.99 0.97 -3.01
CA HIS A 21 14.98 1.81 -1.82
C HIS A 21 15.29 1.07 -0.52
N ILE A 22 15.03 -0.24 -0.47
CA ILE A 22 15.12 -1.04 0.75
C ILE A 22 16.15 -2.16 0.57
N SER A 23 17.10 -2.21 1.50
CA SER A 23 18.06 -3.31 1.56
C SER A 23 17.38 -4.59 2.05
N PRO A 24 17.70 -5.78 1.51
CA PRO A 24 17.23 -7.06 2.06
C PRO A 24 17.66 -7.31 3.51
N LYS A 25 18.67 -6.59 4.00
CA LYS A 25 19.14 -6.69 5.39
C LYS A 25 18.20 -6.02 6.38
N GLU A 26 17.44 -5.01 5.93
CA GLU A 26 16.51 -4.24 6.77
C GLU A 26 15.30 -5.09 7.15
N SER A 27 14.88 -4.96 8.40
CA SER A 27 13.68 -5.62 8.92
C SER A 27 12.43 -4.87 8.50
N ILE A 28 11.41 -5.61 8.03
CA ILE A 28 10.16 -5.05 7.49
C ILE A 28 8.98 -5.55 8.31
N LEU A 29 8.11 -4.64 8.77
CA LEU A 29 6.73 -4.94 9.16
C LEU A 29 5.80 -4.63 7.98
N ASP A 30 5.18 -5.66 7.42
CA ASP A 30 4.17 -5.52 6.35
C ASP A 30 2.77 -5.49 6.98
N LEU A 31 2.06 -4.38 6.82
CA LEU A 31 0.71 -4.24 7.37
C LEU A 31 -0.27 -5.12 6.61
N GLY A 32 -1.04 -5.90 7.35
CA GLY A 32 -1.96 -6.92 6.85
C GLY A 32 -1.43 -8.34 7.02
N VAL A 33 -2.33 -9.31 6.93
CA VAL A 33 -2.00 -10.74 7.05
C VAL A 33 -1.08 -11.22 5.93
N ALA A 34 -0.33 -12.28 6.20
CA ALA A 34 0.55 -12.90 5.22
C ALA A 34 -0.21 -13.24 3.92
N ASN A 35 0.28 -12.73 2.81
CA ASN A 35 -0.36 -12.78 1.51
C ASN A 35 0.66 -13.13 0.40
N PRO A 36 0.23 -13.34 -0.86
CA PRO A 36 1.16 -13.69 -1.93
C PRO A 36 2.26 -12.66 -2.18
N LEU A 37 2.02 -11.35 -1.92
CA LEU A 37 3.05 -10.32 -2.08
C LEU A 37 4.10 -10.42 -0.96
N SER A 38 3.68 -10.59 0.30
CA SER A 38 4.62 -10.76 1.42
C SER A 38 5.45 -12.05 1.27
N LYS A 39 4.87 -13.14 0.73
CA LYS A 39 5.61 -14.35 0.37
C LYS A 39 6.65 -14.08 -0.73
N LEU A 40 6.27 -13.29 -1.75
CA LEU A 40 7.19 -12.88 -2.83
C LEU A 40 8.31 -11.98 -2.31
N MET A 41 8.04 -11.09 -1.35
CA MET A 41 9.08 -10.29 -0.68
C MET A 41 10.07 -11.21 0.04
N LYS A 42 9.59 -12.17 0.83
CA LYS A 42 10.43 -13.17 1.52
C LYS A 42 11.29 -13.98 0.53
N SER A 43 10.72 -14.45 -0.58
CA SER A 43 11.47 -15.19 -1.61
C SER A 43 12.52 -14.32 -2.35
N ASN A 44 12.38 -12.99 -2.28
CA ASN A 44 13.38 -12.03 -2.75
C ASN A 44 14.41 -11.63 -1.67
N GLY A 45 14.45 -12.36 -0.54
CA GLY A 45 15.46 -12.19 0.50
C GLY A 45 15.11 -11.17 1.58
N TYR A 46 13.92 -10.53 1.55
CA TYR A 46 13.53 -9.57 2.59
C TYR A 46 13.11 -10.26 3.89
N LYS A 47 13.47 -9.66 5.02
CA LYS A 47 13.05 -10.09 6.36
C LYS A 47 11.70 -9.48 6.71
N VAL A 48 10.60 -10.15 6.33
CA VAL A 48 9.24 -9.63 6.47
C VAL A 48 8.50 -10.32 7.62
N GLN A 49 8.00 -9.52 8.55
CA GLN A 49 6.98 -9.87 9.53
C GLN A 49 5.65 -9.25 9.08
N ASN A 50 4.55 -9.96 9.25
CA ASN A 50 3.21 -9.43 8.96
C ASN A 50 2.46 -9.13 10.26
N THR A 51 1.53 -8.17 10.22
CA THR A 51 0.49 -8.05 11.25
C THR A 51 -0.45 -9.25 11.20
N LEU A 52 -1.19 -9.50 12.29
CA LEU A 52 -1.99 -10.72 12.44
C LEU A 52 -3.43 -10.58 11.88
N GLY A 53 -3.77 -9.41 11.31
CA GLY A 53 -5.09 -9.12 10.76
C GLY A 53 -5.99 -8.42 11.77
N GLU A 54 -5.40 -7.83 12.81
CA GLU A 54 -6.06 -6.89 13.71
C GLU A 54 -6.67 -5.73 12.92
N ASP A 55 -7.74 -5.17 13.45
CA ASP A 55 -8.34 -3.95 12.93
C ASP A 55 -7.47 -2.75 13.28
N LEU A 56 -6.78 -2.21 12.28
CA LEU A 56 -5.85 -1.09 12.45
C LEU A 56 -6.53 0.25 12.76
N ASP A 57 -7.85 0.35 12.68
CA ASP A 57 -8.58 1.52 13.17
C ASP A 57 -8.75 1.51 14.70
N THR A 58 -8.65 0.35 15.34
CA THR A 58 -8.90 0.17 16.78
C THR A 58 -7.72 -0.41 17.54
N ASN A 59 -6.83 -1.15 16.89
CA ASN A 59 -5.67 -1.80 17.52
C ASN A 59 -4.38 -1.50 16.76
N LEU A 60 -3.51 -0.70 17.37
CA LEU A 60 -2.22 -0.27 16.84
C LEU A 60 -1.02 -0.86 17.57
N GLU A 61 -1.23 -1.81 18.50
CA GLU A 61 -0.15 -2.33 19.36
C GLU A 61 1.02 -2.88 18.56
N THR A 62 0.76 -3.68 17.52
CA THR A 62 1.82 -4.24 16.66
C THR A 62 2.64 -3.14 15.99
N ILE A 63 2.00 -2.04 15.56
CA ILE A 63 2.65 -0.91 14.89
C ILE A 63 3.47 -0.09 15.88
N ILE A 64 2.92 0.19 17.06
CA ILE A 64 3.55 1.01 18.09
C ILE A 64 4.78 0.30 18.69
N ASN A 65 4.69 -1.02 18.90
CA ASN A 65 5.70 -1.82 19.55
C ASN A 65 6.74 -2.41 18.59
N THR A 66 6.56 -2.27 17.28
CA THR A 66 7.54 -2.78 16.32
C THR A 66 8.88 -2.04 16.42
N LYS A 67 9.95 -2.80 16.30
CA LYS A 67 11.32 -2.27 16.20
C LYS A 67 11.89 -2.40 14.80
N THR A 68 11.03 -2.64 13.79
CA THR A 68 11.48 -2.78 12.41
C THR A 68 11.94 -1.44 11.83
N GLU A 69 12.89 -1.52 10.91
CA GLU A 69 13.46 -0.34 10.24
C GLU A 69 12.52 0.23 9.18
N VAL A 70 11.71 -0.64 8.59
CA VAL A 70 10.80 -0.35 7.49
C VAL A 70 9.39 -0.82 7.83
N VAL A 71 8.39 -0.02 7.49
CA VAL A 71 6.99 -0.47 7.40
C VAL A 71 6.58 -0.49 5.94
N THR A 72 5.88 -1.55 5.54
CA THR A 72 5.22 -1.61 4.22
C THR A 72 3.70 -1.70 4.39
N ALA A 73 2.96 -1.00 3.51
CA ALA A 73 1.50 -0.99 3.51
C ALA A 73 0.98 -0.95 2.06
N PHE A 74 0.68 -2.13 1.51
CA PHE A 74 0.25 -2.24 0.11
C PHE A 74 -1.25 -2.47 0.00
N GLN A 75 -1.99 -1.45 -0.40
CA GLN A 75 -3.45 -1.45 -0.52
C GLN A 75 -4.11 -1.70 0.85
N ILE A 76 -3.74 -0.87 1.82
CA ILE A 76 -4.23 -0.92 3.20
C ILE A 76 -4.99 0.37 3.56
N PHE A 77 -4.39 1.54 3.31
CA PHE A 77 -4.92 2.81 3.80
C PHE A 77 -6.29 3.19 3.24
N GLU A 78 -6.65 2.71 2.06
CA GLU A 78 -7.99 2.89 1.48
C GLU A 78 -9.09 2.15 2.24
N HIS A 79 -8.74 1.12 3.01
CA HIS A 79 -9.67 0.32 3.80
C HIS A 79 -9.85 0.81 5.25
N LEU A 80 -9.04 1.77 5.68
CA LEU A 80 -9.10 2.33 7.03
C LEU A 80 -10.06 3.52 7.09
N PHE A 81 -10.75 3.68 8.21
CA PHE A 81 -11.51 4.90 8.52
C PHE A 81 -10.58 6.05 8.89
N ASN A 82 -9.49 5.74 9.63
CA ASN A 82 -8.54 6.74 10.11
C ASN A 82 -7.08 6.43 9.73
N PRO A 83 -6.72 6.47 8.45
CA PRO A 83 -5.35 6.22 8.01
C PRO A 83 -4.33 7.24 8.57
N TYR A 84 -4.78 8.44 8.98
CA TYR A 84 -3.95 9.45 9.62
C TYR A 84 -3.31 8.93 10.90
N GLN A 85 -4.10 8.30 11.78
CA GLN A 85 -3.62 7.79 13.06
C GLN A 85 -2.61 6.67 12.86
N VAL A 86 -2.89 5.72 11.98
CA VAL A 86 -1.96 4.62 11.65
C VAL A 86 -0.61 5.18 11.16
N LEU A 87 -0.64 6.08 10.19
CA LEU A 87 0.57 6.70 9.63
C LEU A 87 1.38 7.47 10.68
N LYS A 88 0.71 8.14 11.60
CA LYS A 88 1.34 8.92 12.68
C LYS A 88 2.04 8.02 13.69
N GLU A 89 1.44 6.88 14.04
CA GLU A 89 1.93 5.95 15.05
C GLU A 89 3.08 5.04 14.56
N ILE A 90 3.31 4.91 13.26
CA ILE A 90 4.46 4.19 12.73
C ILE A 90 5.76 4.82 13.24
N LYS A 91 6.58 4.04 13.96
CA LYS A 91 7.87 4.46 14.53
C LYS A 91 9.06 4.18 13.61
N ALA A 92 8.92 3.31 12.63
CA ALA A 92 9.95 3.01 11.63
C ALA A 92 10.40 4.27 10.90
N LYS A 93 11.66 4.31 10.47
CA LYS A 93 12.23 5.46 9.74
C LYS A 93 11.83 5.49 8.28
N LYS A 94 11.46 4.35 7.71
CA LYS A 94 11.15 4.18 6.28
C LYS A 94 9.75 3.60 6.10
N LEU A 95 9.04 4.11 5.12
CA LEU A 95 7.71 3.64 4.72
C LEU A 95 7.68 3.41 3.22
N VAL A 96 7.25 2.21 2.81
CA VAL A 96 6.87 1.97 1.40
C VAL A 96 5.40 1.59 1.37
N CYS A 97 4.60 2.40 0.71
CA CYS A 97 3.16 2.17 0.70
C CYS A 97 2.55 2.39 -0.68
N SER A 98 1.40 1.78 -0.91
CA SER A 98 0.65 2.00 -2.14
C SER A 98 -0.85 2.03 -1.88
N VAL A 99 -1.54 2.89 -2.62
CA VAL A 99 -3.01 2.98 -2.62
C VAL A 99 -3.55 3.01 -4.04
N PRO A 100 -4.82 2.61 -4.26
CA PRO A 100 -5.52 2.87 -5.50
C PRO A 100 -5.85 4.36 -5.58
N LEU A 101 -5.75 4.91 -6.78
CA LEU A 101 -6.16 6.28 -7.07
C LEU A 101 -7.60 6.29 -7.59
N ARG A 102 -8.33 7.35 -7.26
CA ARG A 102 -9.67 7.62 -7.77
C ARG A 102 -9.70 7.55 -9.30
N LEU A 103 -10.70 6.87 -9.81
CA LEU A 103 -11.03 6.87 -11.23
C LEU A 103 -12.29 7.73 -11.43
N TRP A 104 -12.20 8.83 -12.15
CA TRP A 104 -13.29 9.77 -12.40
C TRP A 104 -14.51 9.12 -13.08
N PHE A 105 -14.31 7.99 -13.78
CA PHE A 105 -15.33 7.24 -14.51
C PHE A 105 -15.82 5.98 -13.76
N SER A 106 -15.51 5.83 -12.47
CA SER A 106 -15.91 4.66 -11.69
C SER A 106 -16.24 5.07 -10.26
N SER A 107 -17.29 4.46 -9.70
CA SER A 107 -17.57 4.55 -8.26
C SER A 107 -16.46 3.88 -7.43
N ALA A 108 -16.42 4.22 -6.13
CA ALA A 108 -15.54 3.57 -5.16
C ALA A 108 -15.73 2.04 -5.17
N TYR A 109 -14.63 1.34 -4.91
CA TYR A 109 -14.68 -0.11 -4.86
C TYR A 109 -15.43 -0.59 -3.63
N ARG A 110 -16.35 -1.51 -3.82
CA ARG A 110 -17.09 -2.16 -2.75
C ARG A 110 -17.24 -3.64 -3.03
N ASN A 111 -16.77 -4.48 -2.12
CA ASN A 111 -17.08 -5.90 -2.12
C ASN A 111 -18.39 -6.13 -1.35
N LYS A 112 -19.40 -6.72 -2.01
CA LYS A 112 -20.71 -6.98 -1.40
C LYS A 112 -20.70 -8.14 -0.39
N ASN A 113 -19.68 -9.00 -0.46
CA ASN A 113 -19.57 -10.22 0.32
C ASN A 113 -18.54 -10.14 1.46
N ASP A 114 -17.75 -9.08 1.52
CA ASP A 114 -16.74 -8.88 2.56
C ASP A 114 -16.68 -7.40 2.93
N ILE A 115 -17.16 -7.07 4.11
CA ILE A 115 -17.22 -5.69 4.61
C ILE A 115 -15.82 -5.09 4.82
N ARG A 116 -14.80 -5.91 5.02
CA ARG A 116 -13.41 -5.46 5.18
C ARG A 116 -12.75 -5.12 3.85
N ASP A 117 -13.32 -5.56 2.72
CA ASP A 117 -12.83 -5.29 1.37
C ASP A 117 -13.66 -4.16 0.71
N ILE A 118 -13.77 -3.04 1.41
CA ILE A 118 -14.46 -1.82 0.99
C ILE A 118 -13.45 -0.68 1.03
N HIS A 119 -13.46 0.19 0.02
CA HIS A 119 -12.68 1.41 0.04
C HIS A 119 -13.48 2.53 0.71
N PHE A 120 -13.04 2.95 1.87
CA PHE A 120 -13.56 4.14 2.54
C PHE A 120 -12.96 5.41 1.94
N HIS A 121 -11.72 5.29 1.40
CA HIS A 121 -11.02 6.37 0.72
C HIS A 121 -10.72 6.01 -0.73
N GLU A 122 -11.12 6.88 -1.65
CA GLU A 122 -10.68 6.89 -3.06
C GLU A 122 -9.76 8.10 -3.23
N PHE A 123 -8.47 7.90 -2.96
CA PHE A 123 -7.50 8.98 -2.95
C PHE A 123 -7.24 9.57 -4.33
N GLU A 124 -7.18 10.90 -4.41
CA GLU A 124 -6.40 11.56 -5.45
C GLU A 124 -4.92 11.60 -5.03
N SER A 125 -4.02 11.66 -6.00
CA SER A 125 -2.58 11.61 -5.71
C SER A 125 -2.12 12.70 -4.74
N TRP A 126 -2.65 13.92 -4.86
CA TRP A 126 -2.30 15.03 -3.99
C TRP A 126 -2.83 14.86 -2.56
N GLN A 127 -4.04 14.29 -2.40
CA GLN A 127 -4.61 14.00 -1.08
C GLN A 127 -3.76 13.00 -0.31
N PHE A 128 -3.37 11.90 -0.97
CA PHE A 128 -2.53 10.89 -0.34
C PHE A 128 -1.14 11.46 0.04
N LYS A 129 -0.54 12.26 -0.84
CA LYS A 129 0.74 12.91 -0.54
C LYS A 129 0.62 13.93 0.60
N LEU A 130 -0.48 14.68 0.68
CA LEU A 130 -0.73 15.59 1.79
C LEU A 130 -0.91 14.84 3.11
N LEU A 131 -1.62 13.69 3.10
CA LEU A 131 -1.80 12.83 4.27
C LEU A 131 -0.44 12.35 4.80
N LEU A 132 0.45 11.85 3.93
CA LEU A 132 1.81 11.46 4.29
C LEU A 132 2.58 12.63 4.91
N LYS A 133 2.58 13.79 4.27
CA LYS A 133 3.27 14.99 4.78
C LYS A 133 2.72 15.40 6.15
N LYS A 134 1.40 15.43 6.35
CA LYS A 134 0.77 15.82 7.62
C LYS A 134 1.04 14.84 8.76
N THR A 135 1.45 13.61 8.45
CA THR A 135 1.82 12.58 9.43
C THR A 135 3.34 12.46 9.63
N GLY A 136 4.12 13.42 9.09
CA GLY A 136 5.56 13.53 9.30
C GLY A 136 6.38 12.64 8.35
N TRP A 137 5.88 12.36 7.15
CA TRP A 137 6.58 11.59 6.12
C TRP A 137 7.04 12.49 4.98
N LYS A 138 8.35 12.54 4.74
CA LYS A 138 8.96 13.16 3.56
C LYS A 138 8.97 12.15 2.42
N ILE A 139 8.27 12.46 1.34
CA ILE A 139 8.26 11.61 0.14
C ILE A 139 9.60 11.77 -0.59
N ILE A 140 10.29 10.67 -0.80
CA ILE A 140 11.59 10.60 -1.50
C ILE A 140 11.40 10.16 -2.95
N ASP A 141 10.51 9.18 -3.18
CA ASP A 141 10.22 8.71 -4.54
C ASP A 141 8.78 8.23 -4.66
N GLU A 142 8.21 8.36 -5.86
CA GLU A 142 6.86 7.88 -6.18
C GLU A 142 6.79 7.31 -7.60
N LYS A 143 5.92 6.32 -7.79
CA LYS A 143 5.62 5.79 -9.12
C LYS A 143 4.14 5.55 -9.27
N LYS A 144 3.56 6.12 -10.33
CA LYS A 144 2.16 5.86 -10.72
C LYS A 144 2.10 4.82 -11.81
N PHE A 145 1.19 3.86 -11.67
CA PHE A 145 1.07 2.77 -12.65
C PHE A 145 -0.36 2.24 -12.75
N THR A 146 -0.59 1.37 -13.73
CA THR A 146 -1.87 0.71 -13.95
C THR A 146 -1.62 -0.76 -14.25
N ASN A 147 -2.42 -1.66 -13.67
CA ASN A 147 -2.47 -3.05 -14.12
C ASN A 147 -3.25 -3.13 -15.44
N PRO A 148 -2.75 -3.86 -16.44
CA PRO A 148 -3.52 -4.13 -17.63
C PRO A 148 -4.84 -4.83 -17.29
N VAL A 149 -5.91 -4.45 -17.96
CA VAL A 149 -7.20 -5.14 -17.89
C VAL A 149 -7.37 -5.93 -19.17
N LYS A 150 -7.54 -7.25 -19.07
CA LYS A 150 -7.73 -8.16 -20.21
C LYS A 150 -9.12 -8.07 -20.87
N LYS A 151 -9.98 -7.14 -20.44
CA LYS A 151 -11.32 -6.96 -20.99
C LYS A 151 -11.31 -5.85 -22.05
N ILE A 152 -11.98 -6.10 -23.18
CA ILE A 152 -12.25 -5.09 -24.21
C ILE A 152 -13.47 -4.29 -23.79
N GLY A 153 -13.44 -2.96 -23.96
CA GLY A 153 -14.53 -2.07 -23.64
C GLY A 153 -14.07 -0.64 -23.33
N PHE A 154 -15.01 0.29 -23.21
CA PHE A 154 -14.76 1.71 -22.96
C PHE A 154 -13.92 1.97 -21.68
N ARG A 155 -14.27 1.31 -20.56
CA ARG A 155 -13.53 1.47 -19.29
C ARG A 155 -12.06 1.02 -19.35
N PRO A 156 -11.68 -0.09 -20.00
CA PRO A 156 -10.29 -0.45 -20.24
C PRO A 156 -9.50 0.60 -21.02
N ILE A 157 -10.10 1.25 -22.04
CA ILE A 157 -9.47 2.33 -22.80
C ILE A 157 -9.17 3.52 -21.88
N LEU A 158 -10.13 3.97 -21.09
CA LEU A 158 -9.92 5.06 -20.12
C LEU A 158 -8.84 4.72 -19.09
N ARG A 159 -8.75 3.46 -18.64
CA ARG A 159 -7.70 2.99 -17.74
C ARG A 159 -6.29 3.02 -18.33
N PHE A 160 -6.17 2.96 -19.64
CA PHE A 160 -4.87 3.09 -20.29
C PHE A 160 -4.28 4.49 -20.06
N PHE A 161 -5.11 5.51 -20.11
CA PHE A 161 -4.71 6.91 -19.90
C PHE A 161 -4.73 7.33 -18.42
N THR A 162 -5.45 6.61 -17.55
CA THR A 162 -5.60 6.98 -16.14
C THR A 162 -4.81 6.00 -15.24
N LYS A 163 -3.82 6.51 -14.52
CA LYS A 163 -3.05 5.68 -13.57
C LYS A 163 -3.93 5.31 -12.38
N ARG A 164 -4.04 3.99 -12.11
CA ARG A 164 -4.91 3.46 -11.04
C ARG A 164 -4.22 3.37 -9.68
N TYR A 165 -2.90 3.31 -9.65
CA TYR A 165 -2.15 3.07 -8.42
C TYR A 165 -1.02 4.07 -8.28
N ILE A 166 -0.72 4.43 -7.05
CA ILE A 166 0.51 5.10 -6.67
C ILE A 166 1.25 4.23 -5.65
N ILE A 167 2.56 4.08 -5.80
CA ILE A 167 3.48 3.56 -4.79
C ILE A 167 4.43 4.67 -4.40
N VAL A 168 4.71 4.79 -3.11
CA VAL A 168 5.52 5.86 -2.52
C VAL A 168 6.57 5.23 -1.61
N TYR A 169 7.79 5.74 -1.68
CA TYR A 169 8.80 5.60 -0.66
C TYR A 169 8.94 6.93 0.09
N ALA A 170 8.84 6.86 1.39
CA ALA A 170 8.96 8.02 2.26
C ALA A 170 9.83 7.73 3.49
N GLU A 171 10.46 8.76 4.00
CA GLU A 171 11.26 8.72 5.22
C GLU A 171 10.63 9.59 6.30
N LYS A 172 10.75 9.18 7.56
CA LYS A 172 10.22 9.94 8.68
C LYS A 172 11.04 11.24 8.80
N GLU A 173 10.38 12.39 8.80
CA GLU A 173 11.05 13.65 9.10
C GLU A 173 11.64 13.59 10.51
N GLY A 174 12.94 13.89 10.65
CA GLY A 174 13.57 14.04 11.96
C GLY A 174 12.90 15.16 12.74
N LYS A 175 12.64 14.94 14.01
CA LYS A 175 12.23 16.04 14.91
C LYS A 175 13.39 16.97 15.13
#